data_8e1bea2cbc8ca21036bb2218b7663eaf
#
_entry.id   8e1bea2cbc8ca21036bb2218b7663eaf
#
_cell.length_a   1.000
_cell.length_b   1.000
_cell.length_c   1.000
_cell.angle_alpha   90.00
_cell.angle_beta   90.00
_cell.angle_gamma   90.00
#
_symmetry.space_group_name_H-M   'P 1'
#
loop_
_entity.id
_entity.type
_entity.pdbx_description
1 polymer ?
#
loop_
_entity_poly.entity_id
_entity_poly.type
_entity_poly.pdbx_seq_one_letter_code
_entity_poly.pdbx_strand_id
1 'polypeptide(L)'
;TLTTNGSFLAATTTITVTDGSRARKGMLLYVGGEYIVVTAVSGNDLTVLRGQGGSVAADIADATVISVESVAREENSTTETDGIYQPTDVENLFQTMDTAIEMSRRAMATLQFGNTNDLSFQVNERIRQLAIQMNKTLIRGRKMSLTIAGKKTTYTGGLGYYLDQAGALSVDHLGAALTLEAINVLQANIVARGGKVDSLVVGINQARKLQALVNAKYGSQRLGDFVSDQGGLVRLPSDLPQIGGASTIVIDTNLGDDELLLVDSMRLKIVPMANGNAMDGGAWRTLDATLPGQDGQKARIIGDFAMEIRDSKTHFARLTNIAV
;
A
#
# COMPACT_ATOMS: atom_id res chain seq x y z
N THR A 1 -15.70 -6.01 -8.18
CA THR A 1 -16.95 -6.79 -8.01
C THR A 1 -18.13 -5.95 -8.46
N LEU A 2 -19.01 -6.53 -9.27
CA LEU A 2 -20.27 -5.95 -9.65
C LEU A 2 -21.30 -6.35 -8.59
N THR A 3 -22.18 -5.44 -8.17
CA THR A 3 -23.25 -5.74 -7.22
C THR A 3 -24.57 -5.16 -7.70
N THR A 4 -25.67 -5.75 -7.31
CA THR A 4 -26.99 -5.21 -7.58
C THR A 4 -27.22 -3.91 -6.80
N ASN A 5 -27.96 -3.00 -7.38
CA ASN A 5 -28.45 -1.78 -6.73
C ASN A 5 -29.98 -1.82 -6.73
N GLY A 6 -30.55 -2.35 -5.65
CA GLY A 6 -31.95 -2.64 -5.49
C GLY A 6 -32.29 -4.11 -5.49
N SER A 7 -33.51 -4.43 -5.07
CA SER A 7 -34.07 -5.78 -5.07
C SER A 7 -34.90 -6.02 -6.32
N PHE A 8 -34.77 -7.20 -6.93
CA PHE A 8 -35.40 -7.55 -8.20
C PHE A 8 -36.17 -8.86 -8.08
N LEU A 9 -37.40 -8.86 -8.49
CA LEU A 9 -38.26 -10.07 -8.52
C LEU A 9 -37.80 -10.99 -9.67
N ALA A 10 -38.14 -12.27 -9.59
CA ALA A 10 -37.82 -13.28 -10.58
C ALA A 10 -38.25 -12.92 -12.02
N ALA A 11 -39.38 -12.22 -12.15
CA ALA A 11 -39.92 -11.79 -13.43
C ALA A 11 -39.28 -10.51 -14.01
N THR A 12 -38.39 -9.83 -13.26
CA THR A 12 -37.78 -8.56 -13.69
C THR A 12 -36.71 -8.83 -14.73
N THR A 13 -36.81 -8.16 -15.86
CA THR A 13 -35.88 -8.27 -16.99
C THR A 13 -34.84 -7.14 -17.04
N THR A 14 -34.93 -6.13 -16.17
CA THR A 14 -33.98 -5.05 -16.04
C THR A 14 -33.42 -5.05 -14.64
N ILE A 15 -32.10 -5.18 -14.50
CA ILE A 15 -31.39 -5.20 -13.24
C ILE A 15 -30.46 -3.99 -13.20
N THR A 16 -30.63 -3.13 -12.19
CA THR A 16 -29.72 -2.01 -11.94
C THR A 16 -28.52 -2.48 -11.14
N VAL A 17 -27.32 -2.09 -11.57
CA VAL A 17 -26.06 -2.45 -10.93
C VAL A 17 -25.32 -1.20 -10.45
N THR A 18 -24.38 -1.37 -9.54
CA THR A 18 -23.59 -0.26 -8.97
C THR A 18 -22.65 0.40 -10.00
N ASP A 19 -22.17 -0.36 -10.98
CA ASP A 19 -21.25 0.11 -12.01
C ASP A 19 -21.49 -0.62 -13.33
N GLY A 20 -22.39 -0.10 -14.15
CA GLY A 20 -22.74 -0.67 -15.44
C GLY A 20 -21.65 -0.61 -16.50
N SER A 21 -20.60 0.22 -16.31
CA SER A 21 -19.47 0.31 -17.24
C SER A 21 -18.68 -1.00 -17.37
N ARG A 22 -18.83 -1.89 -16.38
CA ARG A 22 -18.20 -3.21 -16.37
C ARG A 22 -19.03 -4.29 -17.04
N ALA A 23 -20.27 -3.99 -17.38
CA ALA A 23 -21.16 -4.92 -18.01
C ALA A 23 -21.20 -4.71 -19.54
N ARG A 24 -21.36 -5.78 -20.30
CA ARG A 24 -21.45 -5.76 -21.76
C ARG A 24 -22.51 -6.73 -22.23
N LYS A 25 -23.05 -6.45 -23.41
CA LYS A 25 -23.92 -7.40 -24.12
C LYS A 25 -23.21 -8.75 -24.31
N GLY A 26 -23.93 -9.84 -24.08
CA GLY A 26 -23.43 -11.20 -24.23
C GLY A 26 -22.65 -11.73 -23.00
N MET A 27 -22.60 -10.99 -21.89
CA MET A 27 -22.06 -11.50 -20.65
C MET A 27 -23.03 -12.50 -20.02
N LEU A 28 -22.47 -13.63 -19.55
CA LEU A 28 -23.13 -14.58 -18.67
C LEU A 28 -22.75 -14.24 -17.25
N LEU A 29 -23.76 -13.88 -16.47
CA LEU A 29 -23.63 -13.48 -15.07
C LEU A 29 -24.20 -14.57 -14.18
N TYR A 30 -23.59 -14.76 -13.00
CA TYR A 30 -24.13 -15.62 -11.95
C TYR A 30 -24.47 -14.77 -10.74
N VAL A 31 -25.75 -14.82 -10.33
CA VAL A 31 -26.31 -13.98 -9.27
C VAL A 31 -27.30 -14.80 -8.44
N GLY A 32 -27.07 -14.93 -7.13
CA GLY A 32 -28.03 -15.57 -6.23
C GLY A 32 -28.43 -17.01 -6.57
N GLY A 33 -27.55 -17.75 -7.27
CA GLY A 33 -27.83 -19.13 -7.71
C GLY A 33 -28.40 -19.23 -9.13
N GLU A 34 -28.58 -18.13 -9.84
CA GLU A 34 -29.16 -18.05 -11.17
C GLU A 34 -28.12 -17.60 -12.21
N TYR A 35 -28.20 -18.19 -13.43
CA TYR A 35 -27.46 -17.71 -14.58
C TYR A 35 -28.33 -16.75 -15.40
N ILE A 36 -27.76 -15.60 -15.72
CA ILE A 36 -28.43 -14.49 -16.39
C ILE A 36 -27.57 -14.03 -17.57
N VAL A 37 -28.17 -13.81 -18.74
CA VAL A 37 -27.45 -13.29 -19.92
C VAL A 37 -27.81 -11.83 -20.15
N VAL A 38 -26.81 -10.96 -20.28
CA VAL A 38 -27.00 -9.54 -20.59
C VAL A 38 -27.27 -9.37 -22.09
N THR A 39 -28.42 -8.76 -22.43
CA THR A 39 -28.81 -8.47 -23.81
C THR A 39 -28.57 -7.03 -24.21
N ALA A 40 -28.66 -6.08 -23.26
CA ALA A 40 -28.35 -4.67 -23.50
C ALA A 40 -27.87 -4.01 -22.21
N VAL A 41 -27.11 -2.94 -22.31
CA VAL A 41 -26.62 -2.13 -21.20
C VAL A 41 -26.95 -0.67 -21.48
N SER A 42 -27.58 0.00 -20.52
CA SER A 42 -27.90 1.42 -20.60
C SER A 42 -27.55 2.11 -19.27
N GLY A 43 -26.36 2.74 -19.23
CA GLY A 43 -25.85 3.28 -17.99
C GLY A 43 -25.60 2.17 -16.96
N ASN A 44 -26.30 2.20 -15.85
CA ASN A 44 -26.24 1.17 -14.79
C ASN A 44 -27.34 0.11 -14.91
N ASP A 45 -28.24 0.22 -15.90
CA ASP A 45 -29.33 -0.71 -16.11
C ASP A 45 -28.96 -1.78 -17.12
N LEU A 46 -29.05 -3.04 -16.71
CA LEU A 46 -28.78 -4.21 -17.53
C LEU A 46 -30.11 -4.84 -17.95
N THR A 47 -30.39 -4.89 -19.24
CA THR A 47 -31.47 -5.73 -19.76
C THR A 47 -30.98 -7.16 -19.87
N VAL A 48 -31.70 -8.10 -19.27
CA VAL A 48 -31.22 -9.47 -19.10
C VAL A 48 -32.26 -10.53 -19.44
N LEU A 49 -31.76 -11.68 -19.87
CA LEU A 49 -32.51 -12.91 -19.94
C LEU A 49 -32.27 -13.71 -18.68
N ARG A 50 -33.34 -13.97 -17.91
CA ARG A 50 -33.31 -14.70 -16.65
C ARG A 50 -33.39 -16.22 -16.85
N GLY A 51 -32.96 -16.99 -15.83
CA GLY A 51 -33.11 -18.44 -15.80
C GLY A 51 -32.40 -19.20 -16.93
N GLN A 52 -31.20 -18.77 -17.31
CA GLN A 52 -30.44 -19.37 -18.38
C GLN A 52 -29.61 -20.58 -17.91
N GLY A 53 -29.14 -21.42 -18.85
CA GLY A 53 -28.27 -22.55 -18.54
C GLY A 53 -28.88 -23.63 -17.65
N GLY A 54 -30.21 -23.74 -17.59
CA GLY A 54 -30.90 -24.70 -16.74
C GLY A 54 -31.14 -24.20 -15.30
N SER A 55 -30.80 -22.94 -14.99
CA SER A 55 -31.17 -22.32 -13.71
C SER A 55 -32.59 -21.80 -13.72
N VAL A 56 -33.15 -21.58 -12.55
CA VAL A 56 -34.52 -21.05 -12.36
C VAL A 56 -34.39 -19.60 -11.89
N ALA A 57 -35.19 -18.71 -12.48
CA ALA A 57 -35.23 -17.31 -12.06
C ALA A 57 -35.72 -17.21 -10.62
N ALA A 58 -34.96 -16.51 -9.78
CA ALA A 58 -35.23 -16.29 -8.37
C ALA A 58 -35.17 -14.79 -8.02
N ASP A 59 -35.78 -14.42 -6.90
CA ASP A 59 -35.69 -13.05 -6.40
C ASP A 59 -34.24 -12.72 -5.99
N ILE A 60 -33.76 -11.56 -6.42
CA ILE A 60 -32.42 -11.09 -6.11
C ILE A 60 -32.51 -9.96 -5.09
N ALA A 61 -31.83 -10.11 -3.97
CA ALA A 61 -31.75 -9.07 -2.94
C ALA A 61 -30.84 -7.91 -3.37
N ASP A 62 -31.02 -6.76 -2.72
CA ASP A 62 -30.12 -5.63 -2.86
C ASP A 62 -28.69 -5.98 -2.43
N ALA A 63 -27.71 -5.31 -3.04
CA ALA A 63 -26.26 -5.51 -2.79
C ALA A 63 -25.76 -6.95 -3.01
N THR A 64 -26.50 -7.79 -3.75
CA THR A 64 -26.03 -9.13 -4.10
C THR A 64 -24.85 -9.05 -5.07
N VAL A 65 -23.82 -9.83 -4.76
CA VAL A 65 -22.61 -9.90 -5.60
C VAL A 65 -22.93 -10.63 -6.90
N ILE A 66 -22.47 -10.03 -8.01
CA ILE A 66 -22.59 -10.57 -9.36
C ILE A 66 -21.23 -11.09 -9.80
N SER A 67 -21.15 -12.36 -10.16
CA SER A 67 -19.98 -12.95 -10.80
C SER A 67 -20.15 -12.95 -12.32
N VAL A 68 -19.10 -12.55 -13.04
CA VAL A 68 -19.06 -12.65 -14.50
C VAL A 68 -18.38 -13.98 -14.87
N GLU A 69 -19.15 -14.92 -15.41
CA GLU A 69 -18.66 -16.27 -15.70
C GLU A 69 -18.06 -16.37 -17.11
N SER A 70 -18.68 -15.74 -18.07
CA SER A 70 -18.18 -15.73 -19.46
C SER A 70 -18.75 -14.59 -20.28
N VAL A 71 -18.16 -14.38 -21.45
CA VAL A 71 -18.64 -13.41 -22.45
C VAL A 71 -18.75 -14.11 -23.79
N ALA A 72 -19.96 -14.15 -24.37
CA ALA A 72 -20.18 -14.67 -25.69
C ALA A 72 -20.58 -13.55 -26.67
N ARG A 73 -20.26 -13.69 -27.92
CA ARG A 73 -20.69 -12.81 -29.01
C ARG A 73 -21.67 -13.53 -29.93
N GLU A 74 -22.56 -12.75 -30.49
CA GLU A 74 -23.46 -13.20 -31.53
C GLU A 74 -22.64 -13.58 -32.79
N GLU A 75 -23.09 -14.60 -33.53
CA GLU A 75 -22.53 -14.91 -34.83
C GLU A 75 -22.71 -13.73 -35.78
N ASN A 76 -21.68 -13.43 -36.58
CA ASN A 76 -21.66 -12.32 -37.51
C ASN A 76 -21.87 -10.91 -36.91
N SER A 77 -21.50 -10.74 -35.61
CA SER A 77 -21.57 -9.43 -34.96
C SER A 77 -20.53 -8.48 -35.53
N THR A 78 -20.91 -7.21 -35.75
CA THR A 78 -19.99 -6.12 -36.05
C THR A 78 -19.15 -5.77 -34.81
N THR A 79 -18.00 -5.10 -35.02
CA THR A 79 -17.12 -4.66 -33.95
C THR A 79 -17.88 -3.78 -32.97
N GLU A 80 -17.92 -4.18 -31.71
CA GLU A 80 -18.53 -3.37 -30.66
C GLU A 80 -17.57 -2.28 -30.16
N THR A 81 -18.19 -1.26 -29.58
CA THR A 81 -17.51 -0.10 -29.00
C THR A 81 -16.53 -0.53 -27.91
N ASP A 82 -15.39 0.13 -27.86
CA ASP A 82 -14.29 -0.13 -26.94
C ASP A 82 -14.70 -0.22 -25.47
N GLY A 83 -14.28 -1.29 -24.84
CA GLY A 83 -14.26 -1.39 -23.38
C GLY A 83 -12.90 -0.99 -22.85
N ILE A 84 -12.44 0.22 -23.15
CA ILE A 84 -11.18 0.72 -22.59
C ILE A 84 -11.40 0.97 -21.10
N TYR A 85 -10.69 0.21 -20.28
CA TYR A 85 -10.58 0.52 -18.86
C TYR A 85 -9.61 1.68 -18.68
N GLN A 86 -10.11 2.83 -18.26
CA GLN A 86 -9.27 3.96 -17.91
C GLN A 86 -8.76 3.76 -16.48
N PRO A 87 -7.44 3.64 -16.26
CA PRO A 87 -6.90 3.59 -14.93
C PRO A 87 -7.18 4.90 -14.18
N THR A 88 -7.45 4.80 -12.90
CA THR A 88 -7.60 5.98 -12.05
C THR A 88 -6.20 6.42 -11.60
N ASP A 89 -5.84 7.65 -11.91
CA ASP A 89 -4.58 8.23 -11.49
C ASP A 89 -4.60 8.56 -9.99
N VAL A 90 -3.52 8.19 -9.33
CA VAL A 90 -3.28 8.51 -7.92
C VAL A 90 -2.10 9.47 -7.83
N GLU A 91 -2.35 10.66 -7.33
CA GLU A 91 -1.33 11.70 -7.18
C GLU A 91 -0.72 11.70 -5.78
N ASN A 92 0.57 11.98 -5.69
CA ASN A 92 1.27 12.31 -4.46
C ASN A 92 2.02 13.63 -4.61
N LEU A 93 2.45 14.21 -3.50
CA LEU A 93 3.20 15.47 -3.46
C LEU A 93 4.65 15.21 -3.08
N PHE A 94 5.57 15.95 -3.70
CA PHE A 94 6.96 15.97 -3.27
C PHE A 94 7.10 16.72 -1.95
N GLN A 95 7.91 16.19 -1.07
CA GLN A 95 8.26 16.81 0.21
C GLN A 95 9.74 17.11 0.23
N THR A 96 10.08 18.36 0.58
CA THR A 96 11.46 18.78 0.82
C THR A 96 11.81 18.54 2.28
N MET A 97 12.89 17.83 2.53
CA MET A 97 13.50 17.71 3.85
C MET A 97 14.88 18.35 3.81
N ASP A 98 15.19 19.15 4.82
CA ASP A 98 16.50 19.76 4.94
C ASP A 98 17.00 19.83 6.38
N THR A 99 18.30 19.93 6.52
CA THR A 99 18.97 20.23 7.77
C THR A 99 20.27 20.97 7.49
N ALA A 100 20.72 21.80 8.41
CA ALA A 100 21.99 22.51 8.30
C ALA A 100 22.88 22.18 9.49
N ILE A 101 24.18 22.14 9.22
CA ILE A 101 25.24 21.97 10.21
C ILE A 101 26.14 23.19 10.09
N GLU A 102 26.45 23.84 11.20
CA GLU A 102 27.32 24.98 11.24
C GLU A 102 28.39 24.74 12.28
N MET A 103 29.66 24.90 11.87
CA MET A 103 30.82 24.74 12.74
C MET A 103 31.75 25.94 12.62
N SER A 104 32.17 26.51 13.76
CA SER A 104 33.13 27.59 13.76
C SER A 104 34.53 27.09 13.42
N ARG A 105 35.36 27.95 12.83
CA ARG A 105 36.73 27.63 12.54
C ARG A 105 37.52 27.15 13.77
N ARG A 106 37.22 27.73 14.95
CA ARG A 106 37.85 27.33 16.20
C ARG A 106 37.47 25.90 16.61
N ALA A 107 36.18 25.51 16.44
CA ALA A 107 35.72 24.15 16.70
C ALA A 107 36.42 23.15 15.77
N MET A 108 36.56 23.48 14.48
CA MET A 108 37.23 22.61 13.52
C MET A 108 38.76 22.52 13.76
N ALA A 109 39.37 23.56 14.32
CA ALA A 109 40.82 23.58 14.66
C ALA A 109 41.12 22.84 15.98
N THR A 110 40.11 22.59 16.81
CA THR A 110 40.29 21.87 18.08
C THR A 110 40.32 20.38 17.81
N LEU A 111 41.48 19.74 18.09
CA LEU A 111 41.59 18.28 18.00
C LEU A 111 40.70 17.61 19.03
N GLN A 112 39.70 16.89 18.58
CA GLN A 112 38.85 16.08 19.44
C GLN A 112 39.43 14.66 19.53
N PHE A 113 39.41 14.11 20.75
CA PHE A 113 39.86 12.74 20.97
C PHE A 113 38.94 11.74 20.29
N GLY A 114 39.48 10.88 19.43
CA GLY A 114 38.76 9.81 18.75
C GLY A 114 38.03 10.19 17.45
N ASN A 115 38.06 11.48 17.03
CA ASN A 115 37.42 11.90 15.78
C ASN A 115 38.34 12.86 15.00
N THR A 116 38.78 12.40 13.84
CA THR A 116 39.72 13.18 12.98
C THR A 116 39.02 14.15 12.03
N ASN A 117 37.71 13.99 11.79
CA ASN A 117 36.91 14.85 10.91
C ASN A 117 35.52 15.06 11.44
N ASP A 118 35.38 16.02 12.32
CA ASP A 118 34.12 16.29 13.05
C ASP A 118 32.99 16.72 12.09
N LEU A 119 33.25 17.50 11.05
CA LEU A 119 32.22 17.93 10.10
C LEU A 119 31.66 16.74 9.31
N SER A 120 32.47 15.84 8.82
CA SER A 120 32.03 14.64 8.11
C SER A 120 31.23 13.71 9.01
N PHE A 121 31.62 13.56 10.26
CA PHE A 121 30.88 12.79 11.25
C PHE A 121 29.49 13.39 11.49
N GLN A 122 29.40 14.71 11.70
CA GLN A 122 28.13 15.41 11.88
C GLN A 122 27.23 15.30 10.65
N VAL A 123 27.77 15.40 9.44
CA VAL A 123 27.04 15.21 8.19
C VAL A 123 26.44 13.80 8.13
N ASN A 124 27.21 12.76 8.42
CA ASN A 124 26.74 11.38 8.40
C ASN A 124 25.63 11.13 9.44
N GLU A 125 25.77 11.67 10.65
CA GLU A 125 24.75 11.55 11.69
C GLU A 125 23.43 12.28 11.30
N ARG A 126 23.54 13.44 10.65
CA ARG A 126 22.34 14.15 10.15
C ARG A 126 21.66 13.43 9.00
N ILE A 127 22.42 12.82 8.08
CA ILE A 127 21.84 11.97 7.02
C ILE A 127 21.08 10.79 7.64
N ARG A 128 21.64 10.14 8.67
CA ARG A 128 20.96 9.07 9.40
C ARG A 128 19.64 9.53 10.05
N GLN A 129 19.66 10.70 10.69
CA GLN A 129 18.45 11.28 11.28
C GLN A 129 17.39 11.61 10.23
N LEU A 130 17.80 12.17 9.08
CA LEU A 130 16.90 12.45 7.97
C LEU A 130 16.32 11.15 7.36
N ALA A 131 17.12 10.09 7.26
CA ALA A 131 16.64 8.78 6.80
C ALA A 131 15.55 8.20 7.73
N ILE A 132 15.72 8.34 9.05
CA ILE A 132 14.69 7.93 10.03
C ILE A 132 13.41 8.77 9.87
N GLN A 133 13.54 10.09 9.70
CA GLN A 133 12.39 10.96 9.46
C GLN A 133 11.69 10.62 8.15
N MET A 134 12.47 10.32 7.08
CA MET A 134 11.94 9.85 5.81
C MET A 134 11.14 8.56 5.98
N ASN A 135 11.68 7.57 6.67
CA ASN A 135 10.98 6.31 6.94
C ASN A 135 9.65 6.56 7.68
N LYS A 136 9.64 7.38 8.72
CA LYS A 136 8.40 7.77 9.41
C LYS A 136 7.40 8.43 8.49
N THR A 137 7.86 9.30 7.60
CA THR A 137 7.01 9.97 6.61
C THR A 137 6.43 8.99 5.60
N LEU A 138 7.22 8.01 5.14
CA LEU A 138 6.76 6.98 4.20
C LEU A 138 5.69 6.06 4.81
N ILE A 139 5.76 5.80 6.11
CA ILE A 139 4.75 4.99 6.80
C ILE A 139 3.52 5.82 7.15
N ARG A 140 3.69 6.97 7.82
CA ARG A 140 2.61 7.73 8.46
C ARG A 140 2.33 9.10 7.85
N GLY A 141 3.06 9.51 6.81
CA GLY A 141 2.89 10.81 6.16
C GLY A 141 1.46 11.04 5.68
N ARG A 142 1.03 12.30 5.70
CA ARG A 142 -0.28 12.73 5.19
C ARG A 142 -0.12 13.65 4.00
N LYS A 143 -0.77 13.33 2.89
CA LYS A 143 -0.76 14.18 1.68
C LYS A 143 -1.45 15.51 2.00
N MET A 144 -0.70 16.60 2.04
CA MET A 144 -1.25 17.93 2.23
C MET A 144 -0.34 19.00 1.64
N SER A 145 -0.96 20.13 1.26
CA SER A 145 -0.27 21.33 0.80
C SER A 145 -0.75 22.51 1.61
N LEU A 146 0.16 23.20 2.28
CA LEU A 146 -0.10 24.31 3.15
C LEU A 146 0.72 25.53 2.71
N THR A 147 0.24 26.73 3.04
CA THR A 147 1.04 27.94 2.89
C THR A 147 1.47 28.39 4.29
N ILE A 148 2.77 28.30 4.57
CA ILE A 148 3.38 28.67 5.85
C ILE A 148 4.25 29.89 5.60
N ALA A 149 3.99 30.98 6.32
CA ALA A 149 4.70 32.28 6.15
C ALA A 149 4.79 32.74 4.69
N GLY A 150 3.69 32.61 3.94
CA GLY A 150 3.61 33.00 2.53
C GLY A 150 4.31 32.08 1.54
N LYS A 151 4.87 30.95 1.99
CA LYS A 151 5.54 29.96 1.14
C LYS A 151 4.76 28.65 1.11
N LYS A 152 4.63 28.06 -0.09
CA LYS A 152 3.99 26.77 -0.27
C LYS A 152 4.86 25.67 0.35
N THR A 153 4.28 24.91 1.29
CA THR A 153 4.91 23.77 1.93
C THR A 153 4.08 22.53 1.62
N THR A 154 4.71 21.51 1.07
CA THR A 154 4.05 20.26 0.67
C THR A 154 4.55 19.08 1.49
N TYR A 155 3.63 18.19 1.85
CA TYR A 155 3.90 16.96 2.58
C TYR A 155 3.48 15.77 1.72
N THR A 156 4.34 14.77 1.63
CA THR A 156 4.05 13.54 0.90
C THR A 156 3.10 12.64 1.69
N GLY A 157 2.17 12.00 0.98
CA GLY A 157 1.33 10.96 1.56
C GLY A 157 2.14 9.68 1.74
N GLY A 158 2.12 9.12 2.94
CA GLY A 158 2.70 7.83 3.26
C GLY A 158 1.74 6.66 3.03
N LEU A 159 2.19 5.44 3.27
CA LEU A 159 1.40 4.23 3.09
C LEU A 159 0.08 4.26 3.90
N GLY A 160 0.13 4.70 5.16
CA GLY A 160 -1.05 4.84 6.01
C GLY A 160 -2.11 5.78 5.43
N TYR A 161 -1.71 6.86 4.74
CA TYR A 161 -2.65 7.78 4.09
C TYR A 161 -3.44 7.08 2.97
N TYR A 162 -2.77 6.28 2.15
CA TYR A 162 -3.44 5.57 1.05
C TYR A 162 -4.29 4.40 1.54
N LEU A 163 -3.93 3.79 2.67
CA LEU A 163 -4.73 2.73 3.30
C LEU A 163 -5.92 3.25 4.09
N ASP A 164 -5.96 4.54 4.40
CA ASP A 164 -7.14 5.20 4.98
C ASP A 164 -8.17 5.64 3.92
N GLN A 165 -7.84 5.54 2.62
CA GLN A 165 -8.75 5.90 1.54
C GLN A 165 -9.88 4.87 1.36
N ALA A 166 -11.03 5.34 0.90
CA ALA A 166 -12.18 4.49 0.64
C ALA A 166 -11.85 3.33 -0.32
N GLY A 167 -12.21 2.12 0.07
CA GLY A 167 -11.96 0.90 -0.70
C GLY A 167 -10.60 0.24 -0.46
N ALA A 168 -9.70 0.85 0.32
CA ALA A 168 -8.49 0.18 0.78
C ALA A 168 -8.80 -0.91 1.84
N LEU A 169 -7.89 -1.87 1.97
CA LEU A 169 -7.99 -2.94 2.98
C LEU A 169 -7.39 -2.46 4.31
N SER A 170 -8.16 -1.74 5.09
CA SER A 170 -7.83 -1.39 6.47
C SER A 170 -8.86 -2.02 7.40
N VAL A 171 -8.40 -2.88 8.32
CA VAL A 171 -9.25 -3.61 9.26
C VAL A 171 -8.90 -3.20 10.67
N ASP A 172 -9.90 -2.82 11.46
CA ASP A 172 -9.77 -2.55 12.88
C ASP A 172 -9.90 -3.87 13.65
N HIS A 173 -8.89 -4.22 14.44
CA HIS A 173 -8.88 -5.45 15.25
C HIS A 173 -9.53 -5.29 16.63
N LEU A 174 -10.10 -4.12 16.89
CA LEU A 174 -10.90 -3.83 18.10
C LEU A 174 -10.18 -4.12 19.43
N GLY A 175 -8.87 -3.96 19.48
CA GLY A 175 -8.08 -4.25 20.68
C GLY A 175 -7.89 -5.74 20.96
N ALA A 176 -8.20 -6.62 20.03
CA ALA A 176 -7.96 -8.05 20.19
C ALA A 176 -6.48 -8.42 20.02
N ALA A 177 -6.08 -9.55 20.59
CA ALA A 177 -4.73 -10.06 20.42
C ALA A 177 -4.47 -10.51 18.99
N LEU A 178 -3.23 -10.31 18.50
CA LEU A 178 -2.83 -10.78 17.18
C LEU A 178 -2.97 -12.30 17.07
N THR A 179 -3.57 -12.77 15.99
CA THR A 179 -3.69 -14.19 15.66
C THR A 179 -3.16 -14.45 14.24
N LEU A 180 -2.67 -15.68 13.99
CA LEU A 180 -2.28 -16.09 12.65
C LEU A 180 -3.48 -16.09 11.68
N GLU A 181 -4.67 -16.38 12.19
CA GLU A 181 -5.90 -16.35 11.40
C GLU A 181 -6.23 -14.95 10.89
N ALA A 182 -6.08 -13.90 11.72
CA ALA A 182 -6.30 -12.52 11.29
C ALA A 182 -5.38 -12.13 10.13
N ILE A 183 -4.12 -12.56 10.16
CA ILE A 183 -3.17 -12.35 9.06
C ILE A 183 -3.61 -13.09 7.80
N ASN A 184 -4.04 -14.37 7.94
CA ASN A 184 -4.50 -15.18 6.83
C ASN A 184 -5.76 -14.60 6.16
N VAL A 185 -6.71 -14.11 6.95
CA VAL A 185 -7.92 -13.45 6.43
C VAL A 185 -7.56 -12.21 5.61
N LEU A 186 -6.61 -11.39 6.10
CA LEU A 186 -6.12 -10.23 5.34
C LEU A 186 -5.46 -10.63 4.02
N GLN A 187 -4.60 -11.66 4.06
CA GLN A 187 -3.96 -12.18 2.85
C GLN A 187 -5.00 -12.74 1.85
N ALA A 188 -5.97 -13.50 2.33
CA ALA A 188 -7.06 -14.02 1.52
C ALA A 188 -7.87 -12.89 0.85
N ASN A 189 -8.15 -11.81 1.58
CA ASN A 189 -8.83 -10.63 1.04
C ASN A 189 -8.02 -9.92 -0.06
N ILE A 190 -6.68 -9.85 0.08
CA ILE A 190 -5.80 -9.31 -0.96
C ILE A 190 -5.86 -10.19 -2.21
N VAL A 191 -5.74 -11.52 -2.05
CA VAL A 191 -5.80 -12.46 -3.18
C VAL A 191 -7.17 -12.46 -3.85
N ALA A 192 -8.25 -12.39 -3.08
CA ALA A 192 -9.61 -12.29 -3.62
C ALA A 192 -9.81 -11.02 -4.48
N ARG A 193 -9.05 -9.96 -4.21
CA ARG A 193 -9.01 -8.76 -5.06
C ARG A 193 -8.03 -8.85 -6.24
N GLY A 194 -7.36 -9.99 -6.43
CA GLY A 194 -6.36 -10.19 -7.46
C GLY A 194 -4.97 -9.62 -7.11
N GLY A 195 -4.76 -9.25 -5.85
CA GLY A 195 -3.49 -8.72 -5.35
C GLY A 195 -2.49 -9.80 -4.96
N LYS A 196 -1.26 -9.35 -4.71
CA LYS A 196 -0.14 -10.17 -4.22
C LYS A 196 0.56 -9.41 -3.11
N VAL A 197 1.07 -10.14 -2.13
CA VAL A 197 1.86 -9.61 -1.01
C VAL A 197 3.15 -10.38 -0.89
N ASP A 198 4.25 -9.71 -0.62
CA ASP A 198 5.55 -10.31 -0.40
C ASP A 198 6.09 -10.09 1.01
N SER A 199 5.67 -9.02 1.69
CA SER A 199 6.25 -8.60 2.95
C SER A 199 5.19 -8.26 4.00
N LEU A 200 5.49 -8.66 5.25
CA LEU A 200 4.73 -8.32 6.44
C LEU A 200 5.58 -7.34 7.28
N VAL A 201 5.14 -6.10 7.42
CA VAL A 201 5.81 -5.09 8.24
C VAL A 201 5.14 -5.01 9.60
N VAL A 202 5.91 -5.17 10.66
CA VAL A 202 5.44 -5.21 12.05
C VAL A 202 6.29 -4.38 12.98
N GLY A 203 5.66 -3.82 14.02
CA GLY A 203 6.37 -3.22 15.15
C GLY A 203 7.08 -4.28 16.00
N ILE A 204 8.02 -3.86 16.84
CA ILE A 204 8.85 -4.76 17.65
C ILE A 204 8.02 -5.64 18.61
N ASN A 205 6.97 -5.10 19.21
CA ASN A 205 6.11 -5.85 20.14
C ASN A 205 5.28 -6.90 19.42
N GLN A 206 4.72 -6.56 18.25
CA GLN A 206 3.97 -7.52 17.44
C GLN A 206 4.88 -8.60 16.83
N ALA A 207 6.13 -8.27 16.49
CA ALA A 207 7.10 -9.26 16.05
C ALA A 207 7.37 -10.33 17.14
N ARG A 208 7.51 -9.91 18.41
CA ARG A 208 7.67 -10.83 19.54
C ARG A 208 6.44 -11.72 19.75
N LYS A 209 5.23 -11.17 19.65
CA LYS A 209 3.99 -11.94 19.73
C LYS A 209 3.87 -12.93 18.60
N LEU A 210 4.19 -12.50 17.37
CA LEU A 210 4.18 -13.39 16.21
C LEU A 210 5.17 -14.55 16.37
N GLN A 211 6.37 -14.28 16.87
CA GLN A 211 7.33 -15.31 17.21
C GLN A 211 6.79 -16.31 18.26
N ALA A 212 6.12 -15.81 19.30
CA ALA A 212 5.51 -16.66 20.31
C ALA A 212 4.38 -17.54 19.74
N LEU A 213 3.54 -16.98 18.84
CA LEU A 213 2.49 -17.74 18.15
C LEU A 213 3.06 -18.84 17.24
N VAL A 214 4.14 -18.55 16.51
CA VAL A 214 4.83 -19.51 15.66
C VAL A 214 5.45 -20.62 16.52
N ASN A 215 6.13 -20.26 17.61
CA ASN A 215 6.72 -21.22 18.54
C ASN A 215 5.68 -22.12 19.21
N ALA A 216 4.54 -21.57 19.60
CA ALA A 216 3.43 -22.34 20.18
C ALA A 216 2.86 -23.36 19.20
N LYS A 217 2.78 -23.01 17.90
CA LYS A 217 2.22 -23.88 16.87
C LYS A 217 3.20 -24.96 16.40
N TYR A 218 4.48 -24.64 16.26
CA TYR A 218 5.47 -25.51 15.59
C TYR A 218 6.55 -26.09 16.53
N GLY A 219 6.59 -25.65 17.80
CA GLY A 219 7.60 -26.07 18.76
C GLY A 219 8.99 -25.47 18.49
N SER A 220 9.88 -25.57 19.47
CA SER A 220 11.21 -24.97 19.43
C SER A 220 12.20 -25.62 18.46
N GLN A 221 11.89 -26.79 17.91
CA GLN A 221 12.83 -27.57 17.06
C GLN A 221 13.03 -26.98 15.65
N ARG A 222 12.16 -26.09 15.17
CA ARG A 222 12.27 -25.48 13.84
C ARG A 222 12.79 -24.04 13.83
N LEU A 223 13.21 -23.50 14.97
CA LEU A 223 13.71 -22.13 15.06
C LEU A 223 15.00 -21.90 14.23
N GLY A 224 15.79 -22.95 14.02
CA GLY A 224 17.04 -22.86 13.24
C GLY A 224 16.85 -22.53 11.75
N ASP A 225 15.70 -22.89 11.18
CA ASP A 225 15.42 -22.67 9.75
C ASP A 225 14.85 -21.28 9.43
N PHE A 226 14.51 -20.49 10.46
CA PHE A 226 13.83 -19.19 10.30
C PHE A 226 14.72 -17.98 10.53
N VAL A 227 15.92 -18.16 11.05
CA VAL A 227 16.90 -17.09 11.23
C VAL A 227 17.72 -16.98 9.96
N SER A 228 17.38 -16.02 9.09
CA SER A 228 18.27 -15.68 7.99
C SER A 228 19.50 -14.94 8.53
N ASP A 229 20.66 -15.25 7.99
CA ASP A 229 21.99 -14.72 8.34
C ASP A 229 22.13 -13.20 8.05
N GLN A 230 21.07 -12.54 7.62
CA GLN A 230 21.01 -11.09 7.32
C GLN A 230 20.03 -10.35 8.23
N GLY A 231 20.39 -10.27 9.50
CA GLY A 231 19.92 -9.21 10.40
C GLY A 231 18.43 -8.84 10.38
N GLY A 232 17.56 -9.72 10.91
CA GLY A 232 16.22 -9.32 11.30
C GLY A 232 15.06 -9.71 10.38
N LEU A 233 15.30 -10.52 9.35
CA LEU A 233 14.24 -11.07 8.49
C LEU A 233 13.86 -12.46 8.95
N VAL A 234 12.69 -12.62 9.55
CA VAL A 234 12.13 -13.93 9.90
C VAL A 234 11.20 -14.35 8.76
N ARG A 235 11.48 -15.48 8.11
CA ARG A 235 10.52 -16.08 7.16
C ARG A 235 9.43 -16.79 7.93
N LEU A 236 8.17 -16.50 7.62
CA LEU A 236 7.05 -17.32 8.09
C LEU A 236 7.15 -18.71 7.46
N PRO A 237 6.95 -19.80 8.26
CA PRO A 237 6.88 -21.13 7.68
C PRO A 237 5.76 -21.23 6.65
N SER A 238 6.06 -21.82 5.52
CA SER A 238 5.16 -21.99 4.37
C SER A 238 4.01 -22.99 4.58
N ASP A 239 3.76 -23.43 5.81
CA ASP A 239 2.61 -24.27 6.16
C ASP A 239 1.27 -23.49 6.23
N LEU A 240 1.32 -22.17 6.15
CA LEU A 240 0.16 -21.42 5.69
C LEU A 240 0.03 -21.74 4.20
N PRO A 241 -1.12 -22.27 3.73
CA PRO A 241 -1.32 -22.42 2.30
C PRO A 241 -0.93 -21.08 1.67
N GLN A 242 -0.10 -21.09 0.64
CA GLN A 242 0.45 -19.89 0.00
C GLN A 242 -0.67 -19.13 -0.72
N ILE A 243 -1.63 -18.66 0.03
CA ILE A 243 -2.63 -17.73 -0.41
C ILE A 243 -1.95 -16.37 -0.39
N GLY A 244 -1.25 -16.04 -1.48
CA GLY A 244 -0.60 -14.74 -1.64
C GLY A 244 0.65 -14.45 -0.80
N GLY A 245 1.17 -15.42 -0.09
CA GLY A 245 2.45 -15.59 0.58
C GLY A 245 3.29 -14.37 0.93
N ALA A 246 2.97 -13.64 2.00
CA ALA A 246 3.97 -12.81 2.64
C ALA A 246 5.09 -13.72 3.15
N SER A 247 6.20 -13.75 2.42
CA SER A 247 7.34 -14.64 2.71
C SER A 247 8.37 -13.99 3.66
N THR A 248 8.28 -12.69 3.87
CA THR A 248 9.29 -11.91 4.59
C THR A 248 8.65 -11.07 5.68
N ILE A 249 9.15 -11.17 6.91
CA ILE A 249 8.76 -10.28 8.01
C ILE A 249 9.82 -9.19 8.13
N VAL A 250 9.39 -7.94 8.04
CA VAL A 250 10.22 -6.76 8.24
C VAL A 250 9.83 -6.13 9.57
N ILE A 251 10.81 -5.99 10.47
CA ILE A 251 10.59 -5.31 11.75
C ILE A 251 10.95 -3.85 11.56
N ASP A 252 9.97 -2.96 11.72
CA ASP A 252 10.18 -1.52 11.67
C ASP A 252 9.85 -0.89 13.02
N THR A 253 10.85 -0.25 13.61
CA THR A 253 10.73 0.44 14.90
C THR A 253 9.92 1.74 14.83
N ASN A 254 9.63 2.24 13.64
CA ASN A 254 8.85 3.46 13.43
C ASN A 254 7.36 3.17 13.19
N LEU A 255 7.01 1.89 12.98
CA LEU A 255 5.62 1.45 12.94
C LEU A 255 5.03 1.44 14.37
N GLY A 256 3.73 1.72 14.51
CA GLY A 256 3.04 1.59 15.80
C GLY A 256 3.02 0.15 16.30
N ASP A 257 3.07 0.00 17.61
CA ASP A 257 2.99 -1.33 18.23
C ASP A 257 1.60 -1.97 18.10
N ASP A 258 0.60 -1.16 17.75
CA ASP A 258 -0.79 -1.55 17.53
C ASP A 258 -1.16 -1.78 16.06
N GLU A 259 -0.16 -1.72 15.16
CA GLU A 259 -0.37 -1.80 13.72
C GLU A 259 0.48 -2.91 13.07
N LEU A 260 -0.07 -3.44 11.96
CA LEU A 260 0.59 -4.40 11.09
C LEU A 260 0.25 -4.05 9.64
N LEU A 261 1.24 -4.13 8.75
CA LEU A 261 1.07 -3.82 7.33
C LEU A 261 1.46 -5.03 6.48
N LEU A 262 0.62 -5.35 5.51
CA LEU A 262 0.93 -6.27 4.42
C LEU A 262 1.25 -5.44 3.18
N VAL A 263 2.41 -5.68 2.58
CA VAL A 263 3.00 -4.83 1.55
C VAL A 263 3.50 -5.68 0.38
N ASP A 264 3.28 -5.18 -0.84
CA ASP A 264 3.97 -5.62 -2.05
C ASP A 264 5.12 -4.64 -2.34
N SER A 265 6.35 -5.05 -2.04
CA SER A 265 7.55 -4.22 -2.18
C SER A 265 7.81 -3.77 -3.62
N MET A 266 7.35 -4.56 -4.61
CA MET A 266 7.52 -4.24 -6.04
C MET A 266 6.65 -3.06 -6.50
N ARG A 267 5.60 -2.74 -5.74
CA ARG A 267 4.65 -1.66 -6.04
C ARG A 267 4.84 -0.41 -5.21
N LEU A 268 5.87 -0.39 -4.38
CA LEU A 268 6.24 0.74 -3.54
C LEU A 268 7.61 1.26 -3.96
N LYS A 269 7.71 2.56 -4.24
CA LYS A 269 8.98 3.20 -4.61
C LYS A 269 9.12 4.56 -3.94
N ILE A 270 10.35 4.89 -3.61
CA ILE A 270 10.74 6.26 -3.25
C ILE A 270 11.24 6.92 -4.53
N VAL A 271 10.60 8.01 -4.90
CA VAL A 271 10.92 8.79 -6.10
C VAL A 271 11.60 10.09 -5.67
N PRO A 272 12.90 10.26 -5.91
CA PRO A 272 13.56 11.54 -5.73
C PRO A 272 13.14 12.50 -6.85
N MET A 273 13.06 13.79 -6.56
CA MET A 273 12.80 14.81 -7.58
C MET A 273 14.02 14.91 -8.49
N ALA A 274 13.85 14.55 -9.75
CA ALA A 274 14.90 14.73 -10.76
C ALA A 274 14.97 16.20 -11.19
N ASN A 275 16.07 16.86 -10.88
CA ASN A 275 16.35 18.18 -11.44
C ASN A 275 16.96 17.99 -12.82
N GLY A 276 16.24 17.90 -13.88
CA GLY A 276 16.66 18.01 -15.27
C GLY A 276 18.11 17.67 -15.72
N ASN A 277 19.02 17.59 -14.79
CA ASN A 277 20.42 17.19 -14.97
C ASN A 277 20.61 15.78 -14.41
N ALA A 278 20.97 14.84 -15.27
CA ALA A 278 21.22 13.43 -14.95
C ALA A 278 22.29 13.17 -13.87
N MET A 279 22.96 14.19 -13.37
CA MET A 279 24.01 14.09 -12.36
C MET A 279 23.52 14.13 -10.90
N ASP A 280 22.26 14.48 -10.65
CA ASP A 280 21.71 14.69 -9.31
C ASP A 280 20.83 13.54 -8.82
N GLY A 281 21.08 12.33 -9.25
CA GLY A 281 20.27 11.12 -8.97
C GLY A 281 20.26 10.62 -7.52
N GLY A 282 20.67 11.44 -6.55
CA GLY A 282 20.62 11.09 -5.13
C GLY A 282 19.45 11.73 -4.40
N ALA A 283 18.81 10.99 -3.47
CA ALA A 283 17.76 11.53 -2.62
C ALA A 283 18.24 12.69 -1.73
N TRP A 284 19.53 12.74 -1.42
CA TRP A 284 20.14 13.74 -0.54
C TRP A 284 21.33 14.43 -1.22
N ARG A 285 21.38 15.76 -1.09
CA ARG A 285 22.50 16.61 -1.55
C ARG A 285 23.07 17.39 -0.38
N THR A 286 24.39 17.44 -0.31
CA THR A 286 25.11 18.30 0.63
C THR A 286 25.59 19.54 -0.12
N LEU A 287 25.13 20.71 0.29
CA LEU A 287 25.49 22.00 -0.28
C LEU A 287 26.34 22.77 0.70
N ASP A 288 27.34 23.48 0.20
CA ASP A 288 28.03 24.51 0.98
C ASP A 288 27.08 25.71 1.12
N ALA A 289 26.73 26.04 2.34
CA ALA A 289 25.84 27.14 2.67
C ALA A 289 26.58 28.22 3.49
N THR A 290 27.90 28.21 3.48
CA THR A 290 28.77 29.18 4.18
C THR A 290 28.56 30.58 3.60
N LEU A 291 28.23 31.55 4.43
CA LEU A 291 28.09 32.93 3.99
C LEU A 291 29.46 33.57 3.77
N PRO A 292 29.59 34.47 2.76
CA PRO A 292 30.79 35.24 2.57
C PRO A 292 31.16 36.03 3.83
N GLY A 293 32.41 35.86 4.33
CA GLY A 293 32.85 36.54 5.55
C GLY A 293 32.52 35.83 6.87
N GLN A 294 31.88 34.69 6.84
CA GLN A 294 31.60 33.89 8.03
C GLN A 294 32.86 33.14 8.50
N ASP A 295 33.18 33.21 9.78
CA ASP A 295 34.32 32.46 10.38
C ASP A 295 33.84 31.04 10.77
N GLY A 296 33.78 30.14 9.76
CA GLY A 296 33.32 28.75 9.94
C GLY A 296 32.87 28.12 8.63
N GLN A 297 32.38 26.91 8.72
CA GLN A 297 31.76 26.19 7.59
C GLN A 297 30.31 25.85 7.93
N LYS A 298 29.44 26.00 6.94
CA LYS A 298 28.02 25.62 7.03
C LYS A 298 27.69 24.67 5.88
N ALA A 299 27.36 23.46 6.21
CA ALA A 299 26.84 22.46 5.28
C ALA A 299 25.33 22.38 5.40
N ARG A 300 24.62 22.38 4.27
CA ARG A 300 23.16 22.15 4.19
C ARG A 300 22.93 20.83 3.45
N ILE A 301 22.17 19.94 4.09
CA ILE A 301 21.75 18.70 3.50
C ILE A 301 20.28 18.88 3.12
N ILE A 302 19.95 18.66 1.85
CA ILE A 302 18.59 18.83 1.32
C ILE A 302 18.25 17.67 0.40
N GLY A 303 17.00 17.25 0.42
CA GLY A 303 16.45 16.25 -0.48
C GLY A 303 14.96 16.44 -0.69
N ASP A 304 14.52 16.18 -1.92
CA ASP A 304 13.13 16.23 -2.34
C ASP A 304 12.72 14.84 -2.78
N PHE A 305 11.67 14.29 -2.17
CA PHE A 305 11.19 12.96 -2.51
C PHE A 305 9.68 12.83 -2.31
N ALA A 306 9.11 11.88 -3.00
CA ALA A 306 7.73 11.43 -2.85
C ALA A 306 7.68 9.91 -2.80
N MET A 307 6.63 9.37 -2.22
CA MET A 307 6.30 7.96 -2.31
C MET A 307 5.41 7.71 -3.53
N GLU A 308 5.83 6.79 -4.40
CA GLU A 308 5.00 6.19 -5.43
C GLU A 308 4.41 4.90 -4.88
N ILE A 309 3.10 4.77 -4.95
CA ILE A 309 2.36 3.56 -4.62
C ILE A 309 1.47 3.19 -5.80
N ARG A 310 1.52 1.93 -6.20
CA ARG A 310 0.72 1.41 -7.30
C ARG A 310 -0.33 0.46 -6.76
N ASP A 311 -1.60 0.74 -7.09
CA ASP A 311 -2.73 -0.12 -6.75
C ASP A 311 -2.86 -0.42 -5.24
N SER A 312 -2.90 0.66 -4.45
CA SER A 312 -2.95 0.60 -2.98
C SER A 312 -4.16 -0.17 -2.42
N LYS A 313 -5.25 -0.28 -3.20
CA LYS A 313 -6.49 -0.93 -2.79
C LYS A 313 -6.48 -2.45 -2.93
N THR A 314 -5.55 -2.99 -3.73
CA THR A 314 -5.51 -4.40 -4.11
C THR A 314 -4.33 -5.13 -3.48
N HIS A 315 -3.14 -4.50 -3.45
CA HIS A 315 -1.88 -5.14 -3.08
C HIS A 315 -1.39 -4.82 -1.66
N PHE A 316 -2.16 -4.04 -0.91
CA PHE A 316 -1.77 -3.62 0.44
C PHE A 316 -2.92 -3.82 1.40
N ALA A 317 -2.59 -4.16 2.64
CA ALA A 317 -3.57 -4.22 3.73
C ALA A 317 -2.96 -3.71 5.03
N ARG A 318 -3.82 -3.25 5.92
CA ARG A 318 -3.47 -2.78 7.25
C ARG A 318 -4.39 -3.40 8.29
N LEU A 319 -3.80 -3.85 9.38
CA LEU A 319 -4.50 -4.20 10.59
C LEU A 319 -4.15 -3.16 11.66
N THR A 320 -5.15 -2.54 12.25
CA THR A 320 -4.98 -1.51 13.28
C THR A 320 -5.61 -1.94 14.59
N ASN A 321 -5.29 -1.21 15.67
CA ASN A 321 -5.88 -1.43 16.99
C ASN A 321 -5.68 -2.88 17.47
N ILE A 322 -4.46 -3.39 17.35
CA ILE A 322 -4.06 -4.70 17.86
C ILE A 322 -3.64 -4.51 19.31
N ALA A 323 -4.03 -5.43 20.20
CA ALA A 323 -3.58 -5.39 21.59
C ALA A 323 -2.03 -5.34 21.66
N VAL A 324 -1.49 -4.44 22.47
CA VAL A 324 -0.03 -4.24 22.66
C VAL A 324 0.52 -5.17 23.74
#